data_6dd6998016b5b022111c06967d47db5d
#
_entry.id   6dd6998016b5b022111c06967d47db5d
#
_cell.length_a   1.000
_cell.length_b   1.000
_cell.length_c   1.000
_cell.angle_alpha   90.00
_cell.angle_beta   90.00
_cell.angle_gamma   90.00
#
_symmetry.space_group_name_H-M   'P 1'
#
loop_
_entity.id
_entity.type
_entity.pdbx_description
1 polymer ?
#
loop_
_entity_poly.entity_id
_entity_poly.type
_entity_poly.pdbx_seq_one_letter_code
_entity_poly.pdbx_strand_id
1 'polypeptide(L)'
;MPTPPAFGDADYQQAMLRLLPTGRVWRRDPASTLSAVMLALAPTYTRNTAAAAQVLIDASPATTQNLLVEWENSLGLPDPCTAPNPSIEQRQAAVRAKFGARGGLTTTYFLTLAAALGFTITITEFAPFAVDMPCDEPLLEPEWAFIWQVNAPQITTFYFSVEESSVDDPLETYDAGELVCRITQDAPAGTLVLFVFS
;
A
#
# COMPACT_ATOMS: atom_id res chain seq x y z
N MET A 1 -7.49 17.48 4.59
CA MET A 1 -6.56 18.28 5.42
C MET A 1 -6.58 19.73 4.94
N PRO A 2 -6.47 20.74 5.81
CA PRO A 2 -6.35 22.12 5.38
C PRO A 2 -5.04 22.28 4.59
N THR A 3 -5.12 22.94 3.45
CA THR A 3 -3.94 23.25 2.63
C THR A 3 -3.02 24.17 3.42
N PRO A 4 -1.72 23.86 3.55
CA PRO A 4 -0.79 24.75 4.25
C PRO A 4 -0.73 26.11 3.56
N PRO A 5 -0.56 27.21 4.29
CA PRO A 5 -0.47 28.55 3.70
C PRO A 5 0.73 28.63 2.76
N ALA A 6 0.50 29.08 1.54
CA ALA A 6 1.55 29.29 0.56
C ALA A 6 2.01 30.75 0.65
N PHE A 7 3.27 30.97 1.00
CA PHE A 7 3.92 32.30 1.01
C PHE A 7 4.81 32.45 -0.20
N GLY A 8 4.65 33.56 -0.91
CA GLY A 8 5.47 33.89 -2.08
C GLY A 8 6.73 34.70 -1.73
N ASP A 9 7.60 34.95 -2.74
CA ASP A 9 8.82 35.70 -2.56
C ASP A 9 8.56 37.12 -2.06
N ALA A 10 7.47 37.76 -2.51
CA ALA A 10 7.06 39.09 -2.05
C ALA A 10 6.68 39.11 -0.56
N ASP A 11 6.06 38.06 -0.05
CA ASP A 11 5.69 37.96 1.36
C ASP A 11 6.93 37.84 2.23
N TYR A 12 7.90 37.02 1.82
CA TYR A 12 9.18 36.91 2.52
C TYR A 12 10.01 38.16 2.44
N GLN A 13 10.03 38.83 1.29
CA GLN A 13 10.70 40.15 1.16
C GLN A 13 10.09 41.13 2.17
N GLN A 14 8.78 41.26 2.22
CA GLN A 14 8.12 42.17 3.16
C GLN A 14 8.41 41.80 4.63
N ALA A 15 8.37 40.51 4.96
CA ALA A 15 8.70 40.05 6.29
C ALA A 15 10.13 40.44 6.70
N MET A 16 11.10 40.16 5.84
CA MET A 16 12.49 40.53 6.08
C MET A 16 12.69 42.06 6.21
N LEU A 17 12.02 42.86 5.37
CA LEU A 17 12.04 44.32 5.48
C LEU A 17 11.44 44.83 6.80
N ARG A 18 10.41 44.14 7.35
CA ARG A 18 9.82 44.50 8.65
C ARG A 18 10.70 44.15 9.83
N LEU A 19 11.58 43.14 9.72
CA LEU A 19 12.54 42.75 10.74
C LEU A 19 13.71 43.73 10.87
N LEU A 20 13.94 44.60 9.87
CA LEU A 20 15.00 45.58 9.93
C LEU A 20 14.75 46.69 10.97
N PRO A 21 15.76 47.20 11.62
CA PRO A 21 15.63 48.31 12.56
C PRO A 21 14.92 49.52 11.94
N THR A 22 14.32 50.37 12.76
CA THR A 22 13.73 51.65 12.32
C THR A 22 14.80 52.69 12.16
N GLY A 23 14.75 53.48 11.09
CA GLY A 23 15.69 54.59 10.88
C GLY A 23 15.93 54.92 9.40
N ARG A 24 16.51 56.08 9.15
CA ARG A 24 16.75 56.60 7.80
C ARG A 24 17.72 55.75 6.96
N VAL A 25 18.60 55.01 7.60
CA VAL A 25 19.57 54.12 6.95
C VAL A 25 18.87 52.90 6.33
N TRP A 26 17.80 52.42 6.94
CA TRP A 26 17.06 51.22 6.53
C TRP A 26 15.86 51.58 5.64
N ARG A 27 16.15 51.96 4.40
CA ARG A 27 15.11 52.33 3.45
C ARG A 27 14.29 51.11 3.05
N ARG A 28 12.98 51.18 3.28
CA ARG A 28 11.99 50.15 2.93
C ARG A 28 11.29 50.44 1.60
N ASP A 29 11.84 51.36 0.82
CA ASP A 29 11.34 51.71 -0.50
C ASP A 29 11.52 50.49 -1.45
N PRO A 30 10.48 50.07 -2.21
CA PRO A 30 10.58 48.99 -3.18
C PRO A 30 11.72 49.16 -4.19
N ALA A 31 12.05 50.37 -4.57
CA ALA A 31 13.11 50.67 -5.52
C ALA A 31 14.52 50.73 -4.88
N SER A 32 14.65 50.52 -3.57
CA SER A 32 15.97 50.57 -2.88
C SER A 32 16.77 49.28 -3.14
N THR A 33 18.10 49.46 -3.19
CA THR A 33 19.05 48.33 -3.29
C THR A 33 18.83 47.30 -2.16
N LEU A 34 18.50 47.79 -0.95
CA LEU A 34 18.20 46.92 0.18
C LEU A 34 16.96 46.02 -0.07
N SER A 35 15.89 46.60 -0.65
CA SER A 35 14.70 45.87 -1.03
C SER A 35 15.01 44.83 -2.11
N ALA A 36 15.84 45.14 -3.09
CA ALA A 36 16.28 44.21 -4.12
C ALA A 36 17.10 43.04 -3.53
N VAL A 37 17.99 43.31 -2.56
CA VAL A 37 18.74 42.25 -1.86
C VAL A 37 17.82 41.33 -1.07
N MET A 38 16.83 41.88 -0.35
CA MET A 38 15.85 41.05 0.38
C MET A 38 15.00 40.19 -0.59
N LEU A 39 14.63 40.75 -1.76
CA LEU A 39 13.94 39.98 -2.79
C LEU A 39 14.80 38.86 -3.35
N ALA A 40 16.10 39.08 -3.55
CA ALA A 40 17.01 38.04 -4.03
C ALA A 40 17.21 36.88 -3.03
N LEU A 41 17.06 37.13 -1.74
CA LEU A 41 17.14 36.12 -0.69
C LEU A 41 15.80 35.37 -0.49
N ALA A 42 14.67 35.99 -0.81
CA ALA A 42 13.32 35.46 -0.58
C ALA A 42 13.09 34.07 -1.17
N PRO A 43 13.55 33.70 -2.39
CA PRO A 43 13.34 32.37 -2.97
C PRO A 43 13.91 31.23 -2.13
N THR A 44 14.91 31.48 -1.29
CA THR A 44 15.43 30.45 -0.39
C THR A 44 14.41 30.07 0.69
N TYR A 45 13.73 31.06 1.25
CA TYR A 45 12.70 30.85 2.25
C TYR A 45 11.44 30.28 1.65
N THR A 46 11.05 30.71 0.46
CA THR A 46 9.92 30.17 -0.28
C THR A 46 10.12 28.67 -0.56
N ARG A 47 11.30 28.27 -1.06
CA ARG A 47 11.63 26.86 -1.29
C ARG A 47 11.64 26.05 0.01
N ASN A 48 12.20 26.60 1.09
CA ASN A 48 12.24 25.93 2.38
C ASN A 48 10.83 25.70 2.95
N THR A 49 9.94 26.69 2.86
CA THR A 49 8.54 26.56 3.30
C THR A 49 7.78 25.57 2.43
N ALA A 50 8.01 25.58 1.10
CA ALA A 50 7.39 24.60 0.20
C ALA A 50 7.86 23.18 0.53
N ALA A 51 9.14 22.98 0.81
CA ALA A 51 9.67 21.69 1.24
C ALA A 51 9.07 21.24 2.58
N ALA A 52 8.93 22.15 3.55
CA ALA A 52 8.29 21.85 4.83
C ALA A 52 6.80 21.49 4.66
N ALA A 53 6.07 22.19 3.78
CA ALA A 53 4.70 21.89 3.44
C ALA A 53 4.57 20.50 2.77
N GLN A 54 5.53 20.14 1.90
CA GLN A 54 5.57 18.85 1.25
C GLN A 54 5.76 17.70 2.26
N VAL A 55 6.56 17.90 3.31
CA VAL A 55 6.69 16.89 4.39
C VAL A 55 5.36 16.59 5.06
N LEU A 56 4.49 17.59 5.25
CA LEU A 56 3.16 17.39 5.82
C LEU A 56 2.25 16.57 4.88
N ILE A 57 2.40 16.74 3.57
CA ILE A 57 1.69 15.94 2.56
C ILE A 57 2.22 14.51 2.57
N ASP A 58 3.53 14.35 2.63
CA ASP A 58 4.22 13.06 2.62
C ASP A 58 4.09 12.29 3.95
N ALA A 59 3.70 12.96 5.03
CA ALA A 59 3.40 12.33 6.32
C ALA A 59 2.17 11.42 6.29
N SER A 60 1.32 11.54 5.26
CA SER A 60 0.16 10.67 5.09
C SER A 60 0.43 9.60 4.02
N PRO A 61 0.19 8.31 4.33
CA PRO A 61 0.33 7.22 3.34
C PRO A 61 -0.52 7.40 2.09
N ALA A 62 -1.63 8.13 2.20
CA ALA A 62 -2.57 8.35 1.09
C ALA A 62 -2.10 9.40 0.09
N THR A 63 -1.20 10.30 0.48
CA THR A 63 -0.80 11.46 -0.33
C THR A 63 0.71 11.54 -0.56
N THR A 64 1.47 10.62 0.05
CA THR A 64 2.94 10.60 -0.06
C THR A 64 3.42 10.46 -1.50
N GLN A 65 4.41 11.23 -1.87
CA GLN A 65 5.09 11.18 -3.16
C GLN A 65 6.60 11.04 -2.98
N ASN A 66 7.22 11.98 -2.24
CA ASN A 66 8.66 12.01 -2.07
C ASN A 66 9.17 11.00 -1.04
N LEU A 67 8.35 10.67 -0.02
CA LEU A 67 8.67 9.69 1.02
C LEU A 67 8.03 8.32 0.77
N LEU A 68 7.64 8.02 -0.47
CA LEU A 68 7.00 6.75 -0.80
C LEU A 68 7.93 5.56 -0.54
N VAL A 69 9.21 5.69 -0.86
CA VAL A 69 10.22 4.63 -0.64
C VAL A 69 10.44 4.36 0.85
N GLU A 70 10.44 5.39 1.68
CA GLU A 70 10.57 5.27 3.13
C GLU A 70 9.35 4.59 3.75
N TRP A 71 8.15 4.91 3.24
CA TRP A 71 6.92 4.22 3.63
C TRP A 71 6.96 2.73 3.23
N GLU A 72 7.36 2.43 2.01
CA GLU A 72 7.51 1.04 1.54
C GLU A 72 8.49 0.26 2.40
N ASN A 73 9.67 0.80 2.66
CA ASN A 73 10.68 0.16 3.51
C ASN A 73 10.16 -0.08 4.92
N SER A 74 9.40 0.87 5.49
CA SER A 74 8.82 0.76 6.83
C SER A 74 7.75 -0.33 6.92
N LEU A 75 7.01 -0.56 5.85
CA LEU A 75 5.90 -1.51 5.77
C LEU A 75 6.29 -2.86 5.16
N GLY A 76 7.56 -3.03 4.75
CA GLY A 76 8.03 -4.25 4.11
C GLY A 76 7.45 -4.46 2.70
N LEU A 77 7.31 -3.38 1.94
CA LEU A 77 6.87 -3.40 0.54
C LEU A 77 8.09 -3.21 -0.39
N PRO A 78 8.07 -3.72 -1.64
CA PRO A 78 7.02 -4.57 -2.21
C PRO A 78 7.00 -5.95 -1.57
N ASP A 79 5.81 -6.51 -1.35
CA ASP A 79 5.68 -7.87 -0.90
C ASP A 79 5.78 -8.86 -2.08
N PRO A 80 6.02 -10.17 -1.81
CA PRO A 80 6.20 -11.17 -2.86
C PRO A 80 4.96 -11.37 -3.74
N CYS A 81 3.79 -10.87 -3.30
CA CYS A 81 2.54 -10.97 -4.05
C CYS A 81 2.30 -9.79 -4.99
N THR A 82 3.17 -8.78 -4.98
CA THR A 82 3.04 -7.59 -5.82
C THR A 82 3.56 -7.85 -7.23
N ALA A 83 2.80 -7.45 -8.24
CA ALA A 83 3.23 -7.54 -9.64
C ALA A 83 4.55 -6.78 -9.89
N PRO A 84 5.42 -7.26 -10.80
CA PRO A 84 6.65 -6.57 -11.14
C PRO A 84 6.36 -5.19 -11.77
N ASN A 85 7.15 -4.18 -11.41
CA ASN A 85 7.08 -2.80 -11.93
C ASN A 85 5.72 -2.09 -11.72
N PRO A 86 5.24 -1.96 -10.48
CA PRO A 86 3.98 -1.25 -10.20
C PRO A 86 4.11 0.25 -10.48
N SER A 87 3.02 0.88 -10.95
CA SER A 87 2.95 2.34 -11.11
C SER A 87 3.02 3.05 -9.74
N ILE A 88 3.34 4.36 -9.75
CA ILE A 88 3.37 5.17 -8.52
C ILE A 88 2.02 5.10 -7.78
N GLU A 89 0.92 5.14 -8.52
CA GLU A 89 -0.43 5.06 -7.96
C GLU A 89 -0.70 3.70 -7.30
N GLN A 90 -0.25 2.61 -7.93
CA GLN A 90 -0.35 1.26 -7.36
C GLN A 90 0.50 1.12 -6.09
N ARG A 91 1.71 1.68 -6.09
CA ARG A 91 2.59 1.71 -4.91
C ARG A 91 1.96 2.49 -3.75
N GLN A 92 1.39 3.67 -4.00
CA GLN A 92 0.67 4.46 -3.00
C GLN A 92 -0.56 3.71 -2.47
N ALA A 93 -1.31 3.03 -3.35
CA ALA A 93 -2.45 2.22 -2.96
C ALA A 93 -2.02 1.04 -2.05
N ALA A 94 -0.91 0.37 -2.38
CA ALA A 94 -0.34 -0.72 -1.58
C ALA A 94 0.10 -0.23 -0.19
N VAL A 95 0.82 0.90 -0.12
CA VAL A 95 1.23 1.52 1.15
C VAL A 95 0.01 1.87 2.00
N ARG A 96 -1.02 2.48 1.41
CA ARG A 96 -2.26 2.84 2.10
C ARG A 96 -3.01 1.60 2.61
N ALA A 97 -3.12 0.57 1.77
CA ALA A 97 -3.76 -0.69 2.14
C ALA A 97 -3.03 -1.39 3.29
N LYS A 98 -1.71 -1.50 3.20
CA LYS A 98 -0.88 -2.13 4.22
C LYS A 98 -0.90 -1.37 5.55
N PHE A 99 -0.85 -0.04 5.52
CA PHE A 99 -0.94 0.81 6.71
C PHE A 99 -2.31 0.71 7.39
N GLY A 100 -3.39 0.59 6.61
CA GLY A 100 -4.76 0.42 7.11
C GLY A 100 -5.12 -1.01 7.50
N ALA A 101 -4.30 -2.00 7.13
CA ALA A 101 -4.59 -3.40 7.37
C ALA A 101 -4.56 -3.71 8.87
N ARG A 102 -5.64 -4.31 9.36
CA ARG A 102 -5.73 -4.73 10.78
C ARG A 102 -5.39 -6.20 10.98
N GLY A 103 -5.29 -6.95 9.88
CA GLY A 103 -5.17 -8.39 9.91
C GLY A 103 -6.43 -9.07 10.49
N GLY A 104 -6.48 -10.37 10.41
CA GLY A 104 -7.56 -11.16 10.98
C GLY A 104 -7.35 -12.65 10.70
N LEU A 105 -7.88 -13.50 11.60
CA LEU A 105 -7.79 -14.95 11.47
C LEU A 105 -9.19 -15.56 11.26
N THR A 106 -10.20 -14.71 11.00
CA THR A 106 -11.58 -15.16 10.83
C THR A 106 -11.89 -15.43 9.36
N THR A 107 -12.79 -16.34 9.08
CA THR A 107 -13.30 -16.61 7.72
C THR A 107 -13.81 -15.33 7.06
N THR A 108 -14.50 -14.46 7.81
CA THR A 108 -15.00 -13.17 7.33
C THR A 108 -13.87 -12.27 6.85
N TYR A 109 -12.70 -12.27 7.51
CA TYR A 109 -11.54 -11.50 7.08
C TYR A 109 -11.05 -11.95 5.70
N PHE A 110 -10.88 -13.25 5.49
CA PHE A 110 -10.43 -13.79 4.20
C PHE A 110 -11.44 -13.57 3.08
N LEU A 111 -12.75 -13.64 3.38
CA LEU A 111 -13.80 -13.30 2.41
C LEU A 111 -13.72 -11.82 1.99
N THR A 112 -13.52 -10.90 2.94
CA THR A 112 -13.38 -9.46 2.63
C THR A 112 -12.07 -9.16 1.91
N LEU A 113 -10.99 -9.85 2.23
CA LEU A 113 -9.70 -9.74 1.55
C LEU A 113 -9.83 -10.17 0.08
N ALA A 114 -10.44 -11.33 -0.18
CA ALA A 114 -10.66 -11.80 -1.54
C ALA A 114 -11.59 -10.87 -2.34
N ALA A 115 -12.65 -10.37 -1.72
CA ALA A 115 -13.55 -9.40 -2.35
C ALA A 115 -12.84 -8.09 -2.70
N ALA A 116 -11.90 -7.63 -1.89
CA ALA A 116 -11.08 -6.45 -2.17
C ALA A 116 -10.13 -6.66 -3.36
N LEU A 117 -9.71 -7.90 -3.61
CA LEU A 117 -8.94 -8.31 -4.79
C LEU A 117 -9.82 -8.60 -6.02
N GLY A 118 -11.15 -8.52 -5.88
CA GLY A 118 -12.10 -8.76 -6.96
C GLY A 118 -12.56 -10.23 -7.11
N PHE A 119 -12.20 -11.09 -6.15
CA PHE A 119 -12.57 -12.51 -6.19
C PHE A 119 -13.74 -12.81 -5.24
N THR A 120 -14.70 -13.62 -5.72
CA THR A 120 -15.77 -14.14 -4.88
C THR A 120 -15.40 -15.57 -4.50
N ILE A 121 -15.04 -15.79 -3.25
CA ILE A 121 -14.62 -17.10 -2.75
C ILE A 121 -15.60 -17.64 -1.72
N THR A 122 -15.56 -18.96 -1.50
CA THR A 122 -16.18 -19.60 -0.34
C THR A 122 -15.12 -20.36 0.44
N ILE A 123 -15.29 -20.45 1.76
CA ILE A 123 -14.36 -21.14 2.64
C ILE A 123 -15.08 -22.34 3.23
N THR A 124 -14.44 -23.51 3.14
CA THR A 124 -14.89 -24.75 3.76
C THR A 124 -13.89 -25.13 4.85
N GLU A 125 -14.37 -25.26 6.07
CA GLU A 125 -13.61 -25.77 7.21
C GLU A 125 -13.91 -27.25 7.38
N PHE A 126 -12.89 -28.04 7.72
CA PHE A 126 -13.02 -29.45 7.93
C PHE A 126 -13.05 -29.75 9.43
N ALA A 127 -13.90 -30.68 9.84
CA ALA A 127 -13.95 -31.22 11.19
C ALA A 127 -13.46 -32.65 11.19
N PRO A 128 -12.59 -33.05 12.14
CA PRO A 128 -12.24 -34.47 12.28
C PRO A 128 -13.46 -35.31 12.69
N PHE A 129 -13.46 -36.59 12.31
CA PHE A 129 -14.57 -37.49 12.62
C PHE A 129 -14.79 -37.62 14.15
N ALA A 130 -16.02 -37.44 14.57
CA ALA A 130 -16.45 -37.63 15.96
C ALA A 130 -17.54 -38.71 16.04
N VAL A 131 -17.64 -39.37 17.17
CA VAL A 131 -18.53 -40.53 17.38
C VAL A 131 -20.04 -40.19 17.22
N ASP A 132 -20.39 -38.93 17.35
CA ASP A 132 -21.75 -38.39 17.23
C ASP A 132 -22.10 -37.91 15.82
N MET A 133 -21.15 -38.03 14.86
CA MET A 133 -21.38 -37.67 13.46
C MET A 133 -22.20 -38.74 12.73
N PRO A 134 -23.01 -38.36 11.71
CA PRO A 134 -23.68 -39.27 10.81
C PRO A 134 -22.70 -40.23 10.13
N CYS A 135 -23.16 -41.47 9.84
CA CYS A 135 -22.30 -42.50 9.25
C CYS A 135 -21.97 -42.27 7.75
N ASP A 136 -22.55 -41.30 7.12
CA ASP A 136 -22.29 -40.83 5.76
C ASP A 136 -21.26 -39.68 5.67
N GLU A 137 -20.80 -39.17 6.83
CA GLU A 137 -19.74 -38.18 6.88
C GLU A 137 -18.36 -38.83 6.61
N PRO A 138 -17.43 -38.09 5.99
CA PRO A 138 -16.10 -38.59 5.69
C PRO A 138 -15.29 -38.84 6.98
N LEU A 139 -14.57 -39.97 7.00
CA LEU A 139 -13.64 -40.30 8.08
C LEU A 139 -12.37 -39.46 7.98
N LEU A 140 -12.42 -38.26 8.52
CA LEU A 140 -11.26 -37.36 8.54
C LEU A 140 -10.42 -37.55 9.80
N GLU A 141 -9.10 -37.62 9.64
CA GLU A 141 -8.17 -37.72 10.75
C GLU A 141 -8.11 -36.40 11.55
N PRO A 142 -7.62 -36.41 12.82
CA PRO A 142 -7.54 -35.22 13.67
C PRO A 142 -6.78 -34.04 13.05
N GLU A 143 -5.85 -34.28 12.14
CA GLU A 143 -5.04 -33.30 11.45
C GLU A 143 -5.87 -32.40 10.52
N TRP A 144 -7.04 -32.88 10.05
CA TRP A 144 -7.94 -32.09 9.21
C TRP A 144 -8.55 -30.88 9.93
N ALA A 145 -8.52 -30.85 11.25
CA ALA A 145 -8.93 -29.67 12.02
C ALA A 145 -8.07 -28.43 11.73
N PHE A 146 -6.86 -28.62 11.20
CA PHE A 146 -5.93 -27.53 10.86
C PHE A 146 -5.89 -27.25 9.35
N ILE A 147 -6.77 -27.89 8.59
CA ILE A 147 -6.86 -27.72 7.13
C ILE A 147 -8.17 -27.01 6.81
N TRP A 148 -8.09 -26.04 5.94
CA TRP A 148 -9.26 -25.34 5.42
C TRP A 148 -9.11 -25.10 3.93
N GLN A 149 -10.25 -25.05 3.23
CA GLN A 149 -10.30 -25.01 1.79
C GLN A 149 -10.89 -23.68 1.32
N VAL A 150 -10.22 -23.05 0.37
CA VAL A 150 -10.69 -21.89 -0.35
C VAL A 150 -11.20 -22.34 -1.71
N ASN A 151 -12.50 -22.15 -1.95
CA ASN A 151 -13.09 -22.41 -3.25
C ASN A 151 -13.22 -21.06 -3.99
N ALA A 152 -12.58 -20.95 -5.13
CA ALA A 152 -12.66 -19.78 -5.99
C ALA A 152 -13.23 -20.16 -7.35
N PRO A 153 -13.97 -19.25 -8.03
CA PRO A 153 -14.41 -19.51 -9.39
C PRO A 153 -13.20 -19.69 -10.31
N GLN A 154 -13.36 -20.55 -11.31
CA GLN A 154 -12.32 -20.79 -12.30
C GLN A 154 -12.02 -19.48 -13.05
N ILE A 155 -10.78 -19.01 -12.89
CA ILE A 155 -10.25 -17.86 -13.59
C ILE A 155 -9.34 -18.38 -14.68
N THR A 156 -9.05 -17.58 -15.69
CA THR A 156 -8.28 -17.94 -16.88
C THR A 156 -7.15 -18.90 -16.59
N THR A 157 -7.23 -20.13 -17.11
CA THR A 157 -6.17 -21.12 -17.07
C THR A 157 -5.21 -20.86 -18.20
N PHE A 158 -3.93 -20.66 -17.89
CA PHE A 158 -2.87 -20.67 -18.91
C PHE A 158 -2.29 -22.07 -18.98
N TYR A 159 -2.39 -22.69 -20.16
CA TYR A 159 -1.78 -23.99 -20.42
C TYR A 159 -0.36 -23.80 -20.93
N PHE A 160 0.50 -24.74 -20.57
CA PHE A 160 1.85 -24.81 -21.08
C PHE A 160 1.86 -24.77 -22.61
N SER A 161 2.61 -23.83 -23.17
CA SER A 161 2.82 -23.66 -24.61
C SER A 161 4.29 -23.85 -24.92
N VAL A 162 4.62 -24.72 -25.86
CA VAL A 162 6.02 -25.02 -26.25
C VAL A 162 6.74 -23.78 -26.80
N GLU A 163 6.00 -22.79 -27.26
CA GLU A 163 6.58 -21.56 -27.84
C GLU A 163 6.84 -20.46 -26.82
N GLU A 164 6.13 -20.46 -25.67
CA GLU A 164 6.17 -19.35 -24.70
C GLU A 164 6.60 -19.79 -23.29
N SER A 165 6.50 -21.08 -22.97
CA SER A 165 6.78 -21.62 -21.64
C SER A 165 8.18 -22.23 -21.53
N SER A 166 8.81 -22.11 -20.38
CA SER A 166 10.08 -22.73 -20.05
C SER A 166 9.89 -24.19 -19.60
N VAL A 167 10.96 -24.99 -19.66
CA VAL A 167 10.93 -26.42 -19.26
C VAL A 167 10.58 -26.60 -17.78
N ASP A 168 10.83 -25.60 -16.95
CA ASP A 168 10.53 -25.62 -15.51
C ASP A 168 9.16 -25.04 -15.17
N ASP A 169 8.39 -24.54 -16.16
CA ASP A 169 7.07 -23.98 -15.94
C ASP A 169 6.04 -25.10 -15.71
N PRO A 170 5.07 -24.90 -14.82
CA PRO A 170 3.99 -25.85 -14.60
C PRO A 170 3.12 -26.00 -15.84
N LEU A 171 2.55 -27.19 -16.04
CA LEU A 171 1.69 -27.51 -17.18
C LEU A 171 0.41 -26.69 -17.24
N GLU A 172 -0.04 -26.20 -16.08
CA GLU A 172 -1.20 -25.34 -15.90
C GLU A 172 -0.85 -24.24 -14.90
N THR A 173 -1.15 -22.99 -15.23
CA THR A 173 -1.04 -21.83 -14.33
C THR A 173 -2.36 -21.11 -14.26
N TYR A 174 -2.80 -20.78 -13.05
CA TYR A 174 -4.05 -20.08 -12.80
C TYR A 174 -3.77 -18.58 -12.53
N ASP A 175 -4.58 -17.69 -13.08
CA ASP A 175 -4.46 -16.23 -12.89
C ASP A 175 -4.87 -15.77 -11.47
N ALA A 176 -5.00 -16.71 -10.54
CA ALA A 176 -5.28 -16.45 -9.14
C ALA A 176 -4.02 -16.28 -8.27
N GLY A 177 -2.85 -16.11 -8.90
CA GLY A 177 -1.56 -16.07 -8.18
C GLY A 177 -1.50 -15.03 -7.06
N GLU A 178 -2.11 -13.86 -7.26
CA GLU A 178 -2.18 -12.83 -6.22
C GLU A 178 -3.07 -13.26 -5.06
N LEU A 179 -4.23 -13.87 -5.32
CA LEU A 179 -5.15 -14.37 -4.30
C LEU A 179 -4.48 -15.47 -3.47
N VAL A 180 -3.88 -16.46 -4.14
CA VAL A 180 -3.17 -17.58 -3.50
C VAL A 180 -2.04 -17.07 -2.64
N CYS A 181 -1.23 -16.15 -3.17
CA CYS A 181 -0.10 -15.55 -2.48
C CYS A 181 -0.55 -14.80 -1.21
N ARG A 182 -1.56 -13.95 -1.30
CA ARG A 182 -2.10 -13.15 -0.18
C ARG A 182 -2.71 -14.02 0.91
N ILE A 183 -3.56 -14.97 0.53
CA ILE A 183 -4.19 -15.86 1.51
C ILE A 183 -3.13 -16.73 2.21
N THR A 184 -2.13 -17.24 1.47
CA THR A 184 -1.06 -18.04 2.04
C THR A 184 -0.20 -17.23 3.00
N GLN A 185 0.08 -15.96 2.68
CA GLN A 185 0.86 -15.06 3.53
C GLN A 185 0.14 -14.71 4.83
N ASP A 186 -1.17 -14.52 4.79
CA ASP A 186 -1.99 -14.13 5.94
C ASP A 186 -2.58 -15.35 6.68
N ALA A 187 -2.36 -16.57 6.18
CA ALA A 187 -2.88 -17.79 6.79
C ALA A 187 -2.42 -17.96 8.24
N PRO A 188 -3.29 -18.47 9.13
CA PRO A 188 -2.93 -18.75 10.50
C PRO A 188 -1.74 -19.70 10.60
N ALA A 189 -0.79 -19.40 11.49
CA ALA A 189 0.37 -20.27 11.69
C ALA A 189 -0.07 -21.68 12.14
N GLY A 190 0.50 -22.70 11.51
CA GLY A 190 0.17 -24.11 11.80
C GLY A 190 -1.08 -24.63 11.08
N THR A 191 -1.68 -23.84 10.18
CA THR A 191 -2.78 -24.32 9.32
C THR A 191 -2.31 -24.53 7.88
N LEU A 192 -3.01 -25.38 7.15
CA LEU A 192 -2.79 -25.64 5.72
C LEU A 192 -4.00 -25.15 4.92
N VAL A 193 -3.75 -24.38 3.89
CA VAL A 193 -4.78 -23.89 2.97
C VAL A 193 -4.78 -24.72 1.71
N LEU A 194 -5.94 -25.25 1.34
CA LEU A 194 -6.18 -25.92 0.07
C LEU A 194 -6.94 -24.96 -0.86
N PHE A 195 -6.49 -24.84 -2.09
CA PHE A 195 -7.18 -24.02 -3.10
C PHE A 195 -7.86 -24.94 -4.11
N VAL A 196 -9.15 -24.72 -4.35
CA VAL A 196 -9.95 -25.42 -5.36
C VAL A 196 -10.56 -24.37 -6.28
N PHE A 197 -10.26 -24.50 -7.55
CA PHE A 197 -10.81 -23.65 -8.62
C PHE A 197 -11.84 -24.44 -9.41
N SER A 198 -13.10 -23.97 -9.39
CA SER A 198 -14.22 -24.68 -10.01
C SER A 198 -15.17 -23.73 -10.76
#